data_5e28214715c0a85487c919c7380e0503
#
_entry.id   5e28214715c0a85487c919c7380e0503
#
_cell.length_a   1.000
_cell.length_b   1.000
_cell.length_c   1.000
_cell.angle_alpha   90.00
_cell.angle_beta   90.00
_cell.angle_gamma   90.00
#
_symmetry.space_group_name_H-M   'P 1'
#
loop_
_entity.id
_entity.type
_entity.pdbx_description
1 polymer ?
#
loop_
_entity_poly.entity_id
_entity_poly.type
_entity_poly.pdbx_seq_one_letter_code
_entity_poly.pdbx_strand_id
1 'polypeptide(L)'
;MKAIDLEPRSADAAELLAAMGNRKRLLILCHLLDAELSVRELAASVGLAQSPLSQHLSKLRLLHLVSARRDGQSIRYRLASDEVERLLSTLHGIYCAAAGRRRRW
;
A
#
# COMPACT_ATOMS: atom_id res chain seq x y z
N MET A 1 11.14 -22.56 4.49
CA MET A 1 10.75 -21.59 5.53
C MET A 1 10.12 -22.31 6.70
N LYS A 2 10.56 -22.01 7.87
CA LYS A 2 9.98 -22.57 9.07
C LYS A 2 9.19 -21.51 9.81
N ALA A 3 8.11 -21.90 10.47
CA ALA A 3 7.30 -20.96 11.24
C ALA A 3 8.12 -20.21 12.29
N ILE A 4 9.05 -20.90 12.92
CA ILE A 4 9.86 -20.29 13.96
C ILE A 4 10.74 -19.14 13.44
N ASP A 5 11.06 -19.15 12.17
CA ASP A 5 11.88 -18.07 11.59
C ASP A 5 11.12 -16.74 11.58
N LEU A 6 9.82 -16.77 11.41
CA LEU A 6 9.01 -15.58 11.40
C LEU A 6 8.55 -15.16 12.79
N GLU A 7 8.51 -16.09 13.72
CA GLU A 7 7.93 -15.85 15.05
C GLU A 7 8.48 -14.61 15.76
N PRO A 8 9.81 -14.34 15.77
CA PRO A 8 10.34 -13.16 16.45
C PRO A 8 9.88 -11.84 15.84
N ARG A 9 9.46 -11.88 14.59
CA ARG A 9 9.00 -10.67 13.88
C ARG A 9 7.52 -10.70 13.55
N SER A 10 6.79 -11.61 14.20
CA SER A 10 5.38 -11.81 13.87
C SER A 10 4.50 -10.59 14.14
N ALA A 11 4.83 -9.82 15.19
CA ALA A 11 4.08 -8.60 15.48
C ALA A 11 4.25 -7.57 14.36
N ASP A 12 5.49 -7.39 13.89
CA ASP A 12 5.76 -6.47 12.78
C ASP A 12 5.06 -6.92 11.51
N ALA A 13 5.12 -8.20 11.21
CA ALA A 13 4.46 -8.74 10.03
C ALA A 13 2.95 -8.57 10.10
N ALA A 14 2.37 -8.82 11.26
CA ALA A 14 0.94 -8.66 11.44
C ALA A 14 0.50 -7.21 11.30
N GLU A 15 1.30 -6.27 11.81
CA GLU A 15 1.02 -4.86 11.69
C GLU A 15 1.05 -4.42 10.22
N LEU A 16 2.03 -4.88 9.47
CA LEU A 16 2.13 -4.59 8.06
C LEU A 16 0.92 -5.12 7.30
N LEU A 17 0.58 -6.38 7.54
CA LEU A 17 -0.56 -7.00 6.87
C LEU A 17 -1.88 -6.31 7.24
N ALA A 18 -2.03 -5.89 8.49
CA ALA A 18 -3.23 -5.18 8.92
C ALA A 18 -3.35 -3.83 8.21
N ALA A 19 -2.22 -3.13 8.03
CA ALA A 19 -2.23 -1.87 7.31
C ALA A 19 -2.65 -2.06 5.86
N MET A 20 -2.23 -3.15 5.24
CA MET A 20 -2.56 -3.45 3.85
C MET A 20 -3.92 -4.12 3.70
N GLY A 21 -4.48 -4.66 4.77
CA GLY A 21 -5.70 -5.45 4.74
C GLY A 21 -6.99 -4.64 4.72
N ASN A 22 -6.92 -3.42 4.22
CA ASN A 22 -8.07 -2.54 4.03
C ASN A 22 -8.10 -2.19 2.54
N ARG A 23 -9.25 -2.38 1.91
CA ARG A 23 -9.34 -2.23 0.46
C ARG A 23 -8.85 -0.87 -0.03
N LYS A 24 -9.24 0.21 0.64
CA LYS A 24 -8.84 1.55 0.21
C LYS A 24 -7.35 1.79 0.43
N ARG A 25 -6.82 1.33 1.56
CA ARG A 25 -5.38 1.46 1.78
C ARG A 25 -4.58 0.64 0.78
N LEU A 26 -5.05 -0.55 0.47
CA LEU A 26 -4.40 -1.38 -0.54
C LEU A 26 -4.37 -0.66 -1.89
N LEU A 27 -5.50 -0.05 -2.29
CA LEU A 27 -5.56 0.69 -3.55
C LEU A 27 -4.62 1.89 -3.56
N ILE A 28 -4.55 2.61 -2.44
CA ILE A 28 -3.61 3.73 -2.32
C ILE A 28 -2.18 3.25 -2.59
N LEU A 29 -1.79 2.18 -1.93
CA LEU A 29 -0.44 1.64 -2.08
C LEU A 29 -0.19 1.17 -3.52
N CYS A 30 -1.17 0.55 -4.14
CA CYS A 30 -1.05 0.11 -5.53
C CYS A 30 -0.80 1.29 -6.47
N HIS A 31 -1.55 2.38 -6.28
CA HIS A 31 -1.37 3.55 -7.13
C HIS A 31 -0.03 4.22 -6.92
N LEU A 32 0.53 4.11 -5.72
CA LEU A 32 1.83 4.69 -5.41
C LEU A 32 3.00 3.79 -5.82
N LEU A 33 2.71 2.58 -6.27
CA LEU A 33 3.76 1.65 -6.67
C LEU A 33 4.55 2.18 -7.87
N ASP A 34 3.85 2.79 -8.81
CA ASP A 34 4.47 3.23 -10.07
C ASP A 34 4.70 4.73 -10.18
N ALA A 35 4.15 5.51 -9.27
CA ALA A 35 4.19 6.97 -9.44
C ALA A 35 4.06 7.69 -8.12
N GLU A 36 4.69 8.84 -8.05
CA GLU A 36 4.47 9.79 -6.98
C GLU A 36 3.21 10.58 -7.33
N LEU A 37 2.26 10.66 -6.41
CA LEU A 37 0.97 11.28 -6.67
C LEU A 37 0.62 12.30 -5.59
N SER A 38 -0.08 13.35 -6.01
CA SER A 38 -0.61 14.33 -5.07
C SER A 38 -1.85 13.76 -4.37
N VAL A 39 -2.24 14.40 -3.28
CA VAL A 39 -3.47 14.03 -2.57
C VAL A 39 -4.67 14.08 -3.52
N ARG A 40 -4.73 15.12 -4.36
CA ARG A 40 -5.82 15.27 -5.30
C ARG A 40 -5.87 14.11 -6.31
N GLU A 41 -4.71 13.76 -6.84
CA GLU A 41 -4.62 12.65 -7.79
C GLU A 41 -5.01 11.33 -7.14
N LEU A 42 -4.55 11.11 -5.91
CA LEU A 42 -4.92 9.90 -5.18
C LEU A 42 -6.41 9.85 -4.90
N ALA A 43 -7.00 10.97 -4.47
CA ALA A 43 -8.43 11.02 -4.19
C ALA A 43 -9.23 10.60 -5.41
N ALA A 44 -8.87 11.11 -6.57
CA ALA A 44 -9.54 10.75 -7.82
C ALA A 44 -9.33 9.28 -8.16
N SER A 45 -8.09 8.78 -7.98
CA SER A 45 -7.75 7.41 -8.35
C SER A 45 -8.44 6.36 -7.49
N VAL A 46 -8.55 6.62 -6.18
CA VAL A 46 -9.12 5.62 -5.28
C VAL A 46 -10.58 5.87 -4.93
N GLY A 47 -11.15 6.95 -5.45
CA GLY A 47 -12.57 7.24 -5.23
C GLY A 47 -12.89 7.59 -3.79
N LEU A 48 -12.07 8.42 -3.17
CA LEU A 48 -12.28 8.86 -1.80
C LEU A 48 -12.32 10.38 -1.73
N ALA A 49 -13.14 10.89 -0.82
CA ALA A 49 -13.07 12.30 -0.45
C ALA A 49 -11.76 12.55 0.28
N GLN A 50 -11.36 13.81 0.34
CA GLN A 50 -10.05 14.17 0.90
C GLN A 50 -9.90 13.79 2.36
N SER A 51 -10.94 13.95 3.16
CA SER A 51 -10.84 13.70 4.60
C SER A 51 -10.56 12.24 4.93
N PRO A 52 -11.35 11.26 4.45
CA PRO A 52 -11.01 9.86 4.69
C PRO A 52 -9.68 9.45 4.05
N LEU A 53 -9.34 10.02 2.89
CA LEU A 53 -8.05 9.75 2.27
C LEU A 53 -6.91 10.21 3.17
N SER A 54 -7.00 11.41 3.72
CA SER A 54 -5.98 11.95 4.61
C SER A 54 -5.80 11.09 5.85
N GLN A 55 -6.88 10.52 6.38
CA GLN A 55 -6.79 9.63 7.51
C GLN A 55 -6.03 8.35 7.17
N HIS A 56 -6.31 7.78 6.01
CA HIS A 56 -5.56 6.60 5.54
C HIS A 56 -4.09 6.92 5.32
N LEU A 57 -3.80 8.06 4.69
CA LEU A 57 -2.43 8.46 4.41
C LEU A 57 -1.65 8.72 5.69
N SER A 58 -2.29 9.33 6.69
CA SER A 58 -1.64 9.57 7.98
C SER A 58 -1.25 8.25 8.63
N LYS A 59 -2.13 7.26 8.59
CA LYS A 59 -1.84 5.95 9.16
C LYS A 59 -0.70 5.25 8.43
N LEU A 60 -0.73 5.29 7.11
CA LEU A 60 0.32 4.67 6.30
C LEU A 60 1.67 5.37 6.51
N ARG A 61 1.63 6.69 6.67
CA ARG A 61 2.83 7.46 6.90
C ARG A 61 3.43 7.19 8.28
N LEU A 62 2.57 7.05 9.29
CA LEU A 62 3.00 6.73 10.64
C LEU A 62 3.75 5.40 10.67
N LEU A 63 3.35 4.45 9.86
CA LEU A 63 3.99 3.14 9.75
C LEU A 63 5.15 3.13 8.77
N HIS A 64 5.51 4.29 8.23
CA HIS A 64 6.61 4.44 7.27
C HIS A 64 6.42 3.67 5.97
N LEU A 65 5.18 3.43 5.58
CA LEU A 65 4.87 2.73 4.33
C LEU A 65 4.84 3.68 3.15
N VAL A 66 4.54 4.95 3.41
CA VAL A 66 4.57 6.01 2.41
C VAL A 66 5.35 7.20 2.97
N SER A 67 5.85 8.03 2.10
CA SER A 67 6.48 9.29 2.49
C SER A 67 5.81 10.42 1.72
N ALA A 68 5.91 11.62 2.27
CA ALA A 68 5.30 12.80 1.69
C ALA A 68 6.33 13.89 1.52
N ARG A 69 6.20 14.67 0.45
CA ARG A 69 7.02 15.85 0.26
C ARG A 69 6.17 17.00 -0.23
N ARG A 70 6.59 18.20 0.10
CA ARG A 70 5.90 19.39 -0.38
C ARG A 70 6.41 19.72 -1.77
N ASP A 71 5.49 20.06 -2.65
CA ASP A 71 5.81 20.48 -4.01
C ASP A 71 4.93 21.70 -4.30
N GLY A 72 5.47 22.88 -3.99
CA GLY A 72 4.69 24.11 -4.05
C GLY A 72 3.61 24.09 -3.00
N GLN A 73 2.35 24.19 -3.42
CA GLN A 73 1.20 24.12 -2.52
C GLN A 73 0.60 22.73 -2.43
N SER A 74 1.20 21.78 -3.13
CA SER A 74 0.74 20.40 -3.11
C SER A 74 1.58 19.56 -2.16
N ILE A 75 0.97 18.51 -1.64
CA ILE A 75 1.70 17.45 -0.93
C ILE A 75 1.65 16.24 -1.85
N ARG A 76 2.82 15.68 -2.12
CA ARG A 76 2.94 14.50 -2.98
C ARG A 76 3.40 13.32 -2.15
N TYR A 77 2.82 12.18 -2.43
CA TYR A 77 3.09 10.94 -1.71
C TYR A 77 3.76 9.94 -2.62
N ARG A 78 4.62 9.12 -2.03
CA ARG A 78 5.25 8.02 -2.75
C ARG A 78 5.37 6.83 -1.82
N LEU A 79 5.52 5.66 -2.41
CA LEU A 79 5.77 4.44 -1.64
C LEU A 79 7.16 4.54 -1.02
N ALA A 80 7.26 4.15 0.24
CA ALA A 80 8.52 4.24 0.99
C ALA A 80 8.92 2.92 1.64
N SER A 81 8.24 1.83 1.32
CA SER A 81 8.46 0.54 1.95
C SER A 81 8.76 -0.52 0.90
N ASP A 82 9.95 -1.10 1.00
CA ASP A 82 10.34 -2.19 0.14
C ASP A 82 9.49 -3.43 0.42
N GLU A 83 9.11 -3.63 1.67
CA GLU A 83 8.25 -4.74 2.06
C GLU A 83 6.90 -4.67 1.39
N VAL A 84 6.30 -3.47 1.35
CA VAL A 84 5.02 -3.27 0.68
C VAL A 84 5.16 -3.55 -0.82
N GLU A 85 6.23 -3.06 -1.43
CA GLU A 85 6.47 -3.30 -2.86
C GLU A 85 6.55 -4.79 -3.15
N ARG A 86 7.27 -5.53 -2.32
CA ARG A 86 7.40 -6.98 -2.50
C ARG A 86 6.09 -7.71 -2.32
N LEU A 87 5.29 -7.30 -1.34
CA LEU A 87 3.98 -7.91 -1.12
C LEU A 87 3.02 -7.59 -2.25
N LEU A 88 3.01 -6.36 -2.73
CA LEU A 88 2.17 -5.98 -3.87
C LEU A 88 2.56 -6.77 -5.12
N SER A 89 3.85 -6.97 -5.32
CA SER A 89 4.34 -7.77 -6.44
C SER A 89 3.85 -9.21 -6.35
N THR A 90 3.87 -9.76 -5.15
CA THR A 90 3.38 -11.12 -4.90
C THR A 90 1.88 -11.21 -5.18
N LEU A 91 1.12 -10.24 -4.70
CA LEU A 91 -0.33 -10.19 -4.94
C LEU A 91 -0.63 -10.06 -6.43
N HIS A 92 0.14 -9.26 -7.13
CA HIS A 92 0.00 -9.15 -8.57
C HIS A 92 0.23 -10.51 -9.24
N GLY A 93 1.25 -11.22 -8.81
CA GLY A 93 1.52 -12.56 -9.34
C GLY A 93 0.37 -13.53 -9.10
N ILE A 94 -0.27 -13.42 -7.94
CA ILE A 94 -1.38 -14.30 -7.58
C ILE A 94 -2.62 -14.00 -8.42
N TYR A 95 -2.95 -12.73 -8.59
CA TYR A 95 -4.24 -12.34 -9.14
C TYR A 95 -4.21 -11.86 -10.59
N CYS A 96 -3.07 -11.42 -11.09
CA CYS A 96 -3.01 -10.74 -12.38
C CYS A 96 -2.03 -11.36 -13.38
N ALA A 97 -0.89 -11.85 -12.92
CA ALA A 97 0.20 -12.23 -13.81
C ALA A 97 -0.15 -13.38 -14.75
N ALA A 98 -1.09 -14.24 -14.37
CA ALA A 98 -1.52 -15.33 -15.23
C ALA A 98 -2.96 -15.06 -15.65
N ALA A 99 -3.13 -14.05 -16.48
CA ALA A 99 -4.44 -13.55 -16.82
C ALA A 99 -5.40 -14.62 -17.31
N GLY A 100 -4.97 -15.57 -18.06
CA GLY A 100 -5.85 -16.62 -18.55
C GLY A 100 -5.99 -17.78 -17.59
N ARG A 101 -5.26 -17.76 -16.52
CA ARG A 101 -5.17 -18.88 -15.61
C ARG A 101 -5.68 -18.51 -14.24
N ARG A 102 -6.94 -18.15 -14.22
CA ARG A 102 -7.58 -17.69 -13.02
C ARG A 102 -7.70 -18.81 -12.01
N ARG A 103 -7.36 -18.51 -10.81
CA ARG A 103 -7.49 -19.49 -9.73
C ARG A 103 -8.95 -19.65 -9.33
N ARG A 104 -9.25 -20.85 -8.90
CA ARG A 104 -10.57 -21.16 -8.42
C ARG A 104 -10.48 -21.81 -7.09
N TRP A 105 -11.20 -21.35 -6.17
CA TRP A 105 -11.30 -22.01 -4.89
C TRP A 105 -12.69 -22.09 -4.44
#